data_fb3a2faed28abc801047daabfb3c376d
#
_entry.id   fb3a2faed28abc801047daabfb3c376d
#
_cell.length_a   1.000
_cell.length_b   1.000
_cell.length_c   1.000
_cell.angle_alpha   90.00
_cell.angle_beta   90.00
_cell.angle_gamma   90.00
#
_symmetry.space_group_name_H-M   'P 1'
#
loop_
_entity.id
_entity.type
_entity.pdbx_description
1 polymer ?
#
loop_
_entity_poly.entity_id
_entity_poly.type
_entity_poly.pdbx_seq_one_letter_code
_entity_poly.pdbx_strand_id
1 'polypeptide(L)'
;MLVFLVRHAHSEPSDPDELDISARRLPLLGTAVPGMEMRVVDRVTREDLPERHVGELLLRGTSVTPGYYKREEATAALFHDGWLCTGDLAYLLDGQLVLCGRIKDVIIVGGRNVFPEDIERAVGGLDGVRAGNVIAFGMEGYKGKESVVVVAEVRVDDPQAVREAIHHRTLEVCGLPPRDVMLVQPGTLPKTSSGKLQRAKCRELYLAEELELVPAISTSS
;
A
#
# COMPACT_ATOMS: atom_id res chain seq x y z
N MET A 1 11.49 15.83 -12.20
CA MET A 1 10.85 14.92 -11.22
C MET A 1 11.74 13.69 -11.14
N LEU A 2 12.62 13.66 -10.14
CA LEU A 2 13.50 12.51 -9.94
C LEU A 2 12.69 11.39 -9.29
N VAL A 3 12.90 10.17 -9.75
CA VAL A 3 12.19 8.98 -9.29
C VAL A 3 13.22 8.06 -8.64
N PHE A 4 13.02 7.68 -7.39
CA PHE A 4 13.94 6.81 -6.66
C PHE A 4 13.38 5.41 -6.50
N LEU A 5 14.27 4.45 -6.43
CA LEU A 5 14.01 3.02 -6.35
C LEU A 5 14.23 2.56 -4.92
N VAL A 6 13.23 1.95 -4.29
CA VAL A 6 13.34 1.37 -2.95
C VAL A 6 13.19 -0.14 -3.06
N ARG A 7 14.21 -0.88 -2.65
CA ARG A 7 14.12 -2.32 -2.40
C ARG A 7 13.71 -2.52 -0.96
N HIS A 8 12.59 -3.06 -0.63
CA HIS A 8 12.13 -3.50 0.71
C HIS A 8 12.33 -2.52 1.88
N ALA A 9 11.53 -2.60 2.92
CA ALA A 9 11.48 -1.68 4.05
C ALA A 9 12.73 -1.61 4.96
N HIS A 10 13.81 -2.30 4.61
CA HIS A 10 15.12 -2.25 5.31
C HIS A 10 16.30 -2.15 4.35
N SER A 11 16.07 -1.82 3.08
CA SER A 11 17.17 -1.68 2.11
C SER A 11 17.37 -0.21 1.75
N GLU A 12 18.63 0.16 1.65
CA GLU A 12 19.03 1.46 1.10
C GLU A 12 18.42 1.66 -0.30
N PRO A 13 18.07 2.90 -0.66
CA PRO A 13 17.63 3.22 -2.01
C PRO A 13 18.72 2.81 -3.01
N SER A 14 18.35 2.00 -4.01
CA SER A 14 19.26 1.61 -5.08
C SER A 14 19.56 2.78 -6.02
N ASP A 15 20.69 2.70 -6.70
CA ASP A 15 21.10 3.67 -7.72
C ASP A 15 20.02 3.72 -8.83
N PRO A 16 19.63 4.93 -9.30
CA PRO A 16 18.65 5.08 -10.38
C PRO A 16 19.03 4.40 -11.70
N ASP A 17 20.30 4.12 -11.91
CA ASP A 17 20.82 3.43 -13.09
C ASP A 17 20.79 1.88 -12.99
N GLU A 18 20.57 1.32 -11.79
CA GLU A 18 20.29 -0.09 -11.60
C GLU A 18 18.79 -0.38 -11.85
N LEU A 19 18.45 -0.67 -13.10
CA LEU A 19 17.11 -1.11 -13.53
C LEU A 19 16.82 -2.54 -13.01
N ASP A 20 16.49 -2.65 -11.74
CA ASP A 20 15.90 -3.87 -11.19
C ASP A 20 14.37 -3.83 -11.38
N ILE A 21 13.85 -4.88 -12.00
CA ILE A 21 12.40 -5.04 -12.26
C ILE A 21 11.59 -5.02 -10.95
N SER A 22 12.22 -5.31 -9.82
CA SER A 22 11.61 -5.28 -8.47
C SER A 22 11.64 -3.90 -7.82
N ALA A 23 12.25 -2.91 -8.46
CA ALA A 23 12.46 -1.61 -7.85
C ALA A 23 11.24 -0.69 -7.99
N ARG A 24 10.88 -0.05 -6.89
CA ARG A 24 9.73 0.84 -6.77
C ARG A 24 10.10 2.26 -7.14
N ARG A 25 9.35 2.87 -8.07
CA ARG A 25 9.51 4.29 -8.43
C ARG A 25 8.61 5.15 -7.53
N LEU A 26 9.21 5.99 -6.70
CA LEU A 26 8.50 6.89 -5.80
C LEU A 26 8.80 8.36 -6.17
N PRO A 27 7.77 9.24 -6.11
CA PRO A 27 8.00 10.65 -6.39
C PRO A 27 8.70 11.35 -5.22
N LEU A 28 9.58 12.31 -5.52
CA LEU A 28 10.01 13.33 -4.57
C LEU A 28 8.87 14.33 -4.37
N LEU A 29 8.46 14.53 -3.12
CA LEU A 29 7.35 15.42 -2.77
C LEU A 29 7.83 16.82 -2.35
N GLY A 30 9.15 17.03 -2.27
CA GLY A 30 9.76 18.29 -1.86
C GLY A 30 10.01 18.36 -0.36
N THR A 31 10.32 19.59 0.11
CA THR A 31 10.64 19.89 1.50
C THR A 31 9.41 20.39 2.26
N ALA A 32 9.50 20.47 3.59
CA ALA A 32 8.45 21.07 4.40
C ALA A 32 8.24 22.55 4.02
N VAL A 33 6.96 22.96 3.91
CA VAL A 33 6.62 24.37 3.66
C VAL A 33 6.90 25.24 4.89
N PRO A 34 7.07 26.56 4.73
CA PRO A 34 7.30 27.46 5.87
C PRO A 34 6.23 27.29 6.96
N GLY A 35 6.67 27.16 8.21
CA GLY A 35 5.80 26.94 9.37
C GLY A 35 5.43 25.47 9.62
N MET A 36 5.96 24.56 8.80
CA MET A 36 5.86 23.12 9.02
C MET A 36 7.23 22.51 9.21
N GLU A 37 7.28 21.46 10.01
CA GLU A 37 8.45 20.62 10.25
C GLU A 37 8.08 19.17 9.98
N MET A 38 9.04 18.37 9.52
CA MET A 38 8.88 16.94 9.30
C MET A 38 10.08 16.18 9.85
N ARG A 39 9.83 15.00 10.37
CA ARG A 39 10.84 14.04 10.84
C ARG A 39 10.47 12.65 10.37
N VAL A 40 11.48 11.82 10.13
CA VAL A 40 11.30 10.39 9.92
C VAL A 40 11.98 9.68 11.07
N VAL A 41 11.22 8.87 11.80
CA VAL A 41 11.69 8.24 13.03
C VAL A 41 11.57 6.72 12.97
N ASP A 42 12.42 6.04 13.74
CA ASP A 42 12.24 4.62 14.01
C ASP A 42 10.91 4.38 14.76
N ARG A 43 10.18 3.37 14.36
CA ARG A 43 8.84 3.08 14.90
C ARG A 43 8.86 2.60 16.36
N VAL A 44 9.97 2.02 16.80
CA VAL A 44 10.13 1.43 18.15
C VAL A 44 10.85 2.37 19.08
N THR A 45 12.03 2.87 18.66
CA THR A 45 12.86 3.75 19.51
C THR A 45 12.40 5.20 19.48
N ARG A 46 11.67 5.62 18.44
CA ARG A 46 11.22 7.00 18.18
C ARG A 46 12.37 7.99 17.94
N GLU A 47 13.56 7.47 17.72
CA GLU A 47 14.74 8.26 17.37
C GLU A 47 14.69 8.65 15.88
N ASP A 48 15.31 9.79 15.54
CA ASP A 48 15.45 10.26 14.17
C ASP A 48 16.27 9.27 13.34
N LEU A 49 15.75 8.94 12.17
CA LEU A 49 16.48 8.11 11.22
C LEU A 49 17.33 8.95 10.27
N PRO A 50 18.51 8.46 9.92
CA PRO A 50 19.31 9.07 8.85
C PRO A 50 18.52 9.11 7.53
N GLU A 51 18.96 9.99 6.62
CA GLU A 51 18.42 10.00 5.25
C GLU A 51 18.50 8.61 4.62
N ARG A 52 17.56 8.33 3.71
CA ARG A 52 17.42 7.05 2.99
C ARG A 52 16.98 5.86 3.87
N HIS A 53 16.67 6.07 5.15
CA HIS A 53 16.11 5.04 6.02
C HIS A 53 14.60 5.23 6.17
N VAL A 54 13.85 4.16 5.92
CA VAL A 54 12.38 4.18 5.99
C VAL A 54 11.92 4.09 7.43
N GLY A 55 11.11 5.06 7.86
CA GLY A 55 10.50 5.13 9.18
C GLY A 55 9.13 5.76 9.15
N GLU A 56 8.57 6.06 10.31
CA GLU A 56 7.31 6.78 10.44
C GLU A 56 7.51 8.27 10.21
N LEU A 57 6.68 8.86 9.33
CA LEU A 57 6.65 10.31 9.12
C LEU A 57 5.92 10.98 10.29
N LEU A 58 6.59 11.93 10.93
CA LEU A 58 6.02 12.81 11.93
C LEU A 58 5.97 14.24 11.38
N LEU A 59 4.89 14.96 11.71
CA LEU A 59 4.69 16.34 11.28
C LEU A 59 4.41 17.24 12.49
N ARG A 60 4.93 18.49 12.44
CA ARG A 60 4.62 19.53 13.40
C ARG A 60 4.50 20.87 12.67
N GLY A 61 3.59 21.74 13.13
CA GLY A 61 3.51 23.10 12.60
C GLY A 61 2.10 23.65 12.54
N THR A 62 2.00 24.83 11.93
CA THR A 62 0.79 25.67 11.95
C THR A 62 -0.40 25.08 11.20
N SER A 63 -0.16 24.15 10.28
CA SER A 63 -1.22 23.49 9.48
C SER A 63 -1.64 22.13 10.05
N VAL A 64 -1.03 21.70 11.19
CA VAL A 64 -1.42 20.46 11.86
C VAL A 64 -2.70 20.71 12.67
N THR A 65 -3.67 19.80 12.55
CA THR A 65 -4.91 19.86 13.35
C THR A 65 -4.59 19.77 14.84
N PRO A 66 -5.32 20.48 15.71
CA PRO A 66 -5.21 20.30 17.16
C PRO A 66 -5.77 18.97 17.67
N GLY A 67 -6.53 18.26 16.83
CA GLY A 67 -7.11 16.96 17.19
C GLY A 67 -8.50 16.73 16.61
N TYR A 68 -9.13 15.64 17.04
CA TYR A 68 -10.50 15.29 16.68
C TYR A 68 -11.52 16.01 17.58
N TYR A 69 -12.56 16.59 17.00
CA TYR A 69 -13.60 17.27 17.72
C TYR A 69 -14.28 16.36 18.75
N LYS A 70 -14.22 16.73 20.03
CA LYS A 70 -14.80 15.98 21.17
C LYS A 70 -14.34 14.53 21.29
N ARG A 71 -13.10 14.20 20.86
CA ARG A 71 -12.53 12.86 20.92
C ARG A 71 -11.12 12.92 21.52
N GLU A 72 -11.04 13.13 22.85
CA GLU A 72 -9.77 13.36 23.55
C GLU A 72 -8.81 12.16 23.46
N GLU A 73 -9.30 10.94 23.68
CA GLU A 73 -8.49 9.72 23.59
C GLU A 73 -7.94 9.52 22.17
N ALA A 74 -8.79 9.68 21.15
CA ALA A 74 -8.36 9.59 19.76
C ALA A 74 -7.38 10.70 19.38
N THR A 75 -7.53 11.88 19.99
CA THR A 75 -6.60 13.01 19.81
C THR A 75 -5.25 12.72 20.48
N ALA A 76 -5.26 12.23 21.70
CA ALA A 76 -4.03 11.87 22.42
C ALA A 76 -3.22 10.79 21.66
N ALA A 77 -3.90 9.83 21.03
CA ALA A 77 -3.26 8.80 20.23
C ALA A 77 -2.63 9.30 18.91
N LEU A 78 -3.00 10.51 18.46
CA LEU A 78 -2.41 11.10 17.25
C LEU A 78 -1.03 11.71 17.47
N PHE A 79 -0.67 12.05 18.71
CA PHE A 79 0.51 12.83 18.97
C PHE A 79 1.51 12.10 19.85
N HIS A 80 2.78 12.30 19.56
CA HIS A 80 3.90 11.90 20.41
C HIS A 80 4.86 13.09 20.56
N ASP A 81 5.08 13.55 21.79
CA ASP A 81 5.93 14.70 22.11
C ASP A 81 5.65 15.96 21.25
N GLY A 82 4.36 16.24 21.00
CA GLY A 82 3.92 17.38 20.20
C GLY A 82 4.06 17.21 18.69
N TRP A 83 4.43 16.02 18.22
CA TRP A 83 4.46 15.65 16.80
C TRP A 83 3.25 14.80 16.44
N LEU A 84 2.61 15.15 15.33
CA LEU A 84 1.57 14.34 14.73
C LEU A 84 2.18 13.06 14.13
N CYS A 85 1.74 11.91 14.62
CA CYS A 85 2.05 10.61 14.03
C CYS A 85 1.14 10.37 12.83
N THR A 86 1.69 10.44 11.61
CA THR A 86 0.86 10.34 10.39
C THR A 86 0.38 8.93 10.12
N GLY A 87 1.11 7.92 10.63
CA GLY A 87 0.93 6.52 10.27
C GLY A 87 1.40 6.20 8.84
N ASP A 88 2.10 7.12 8.20
CA ASP A 88 2.71 6.92 6.88
C ASP A 88 4.19 6.55 7.03
N LEU A 89 4.66 5.63 6.18
CA LEU A 89 6.07 5.28 6.04
C LEU A 89 6.73 6.19 5.00
N ALA A 90 7.87 6.73 5.36
CA ALA A 90 8.60 7.65 4.51
C ALA A 90 10.11 7.57 4.76
N TYR A 91 10.89 8.22 3.90
CA TYR A 91 12.28 8.57 4.15
C TYR A 91 12.59 9.96 3.59
N LEU A 92 13.71 10.54 4.02
CA LEU A 92 14.22 11.78 3.46
C LEU A 92 15.35 11.49 2.48
N LEU A 93 15.41 12.26 1.41
CA LEU A 93 16.47 12.23 0.43
C LEU A 93 16.83 13.67 0.05
N ASP A 94 18.06 14.10 0.38
CA ASP A 94 18.51 15.49 0.23
C ASP A 94 17.48 16.48 0.82
N GLY A 95 16.95 16.16 2.02
CA GLY A 95 15.93 16.93 2.72
C GLY A 95 14.52 16.86 2.11
N GLN A 96 14.32 16.14 1.01
CA GLN A 96 13.03 15.99 0.35
C GLN A 96 12.31 14.73 0.80
N LEU A 97 11.00 14.83 0.96
CA LEU A 97 10.14 13.72 1.41
C LEU A 97 9.87 12.72 0.29
N VAL A 98 10.00 11.44 0.62
CA VAL A 98 9.55 10.31 -0.20
C VAL A 98 8.60 9.45 0.62
N LEU A 99 7.33 9.32 0.18
CA LEU A 99 6.34 8.48 0.83
C LEU A 99 6.42 7.04 0.28
N CYS A 100 6.45 6.08 1.20
CA CYS A 100 6.52 4.65 0.88
C CYS A 100 5.17 3.93 0.94
N GLY A 101 4.29 4.31 1.87
CA GLY A 101 2.99 3.67 2.07
C GLY A 101 2.45 3.94 3.48
N ARG A 102 1.46 3.15 3.90
CA ARG A 102 0.89 3.25 5.25
C ARG A 102 1.34 2.11 6.14
N ILE A 103 1.69 2.43 7.38
CA ILE A 103 2.12 1.44 8.38
C ILE A 103 1.10 0.31 8.53
N LYS A 104 -0.18 0.66 8.64
CA LYS A 104 -1.29 -0.30 8.84
C LYS A 104 -1.62 -1.15 7.62
N ASP A 105 -1.14 -0.75 6.44
CA ASP A 105 -1.44 -1.42 5.18
C ASP A 105 -0.30 -2.34 4.74
N VAL A 106 0.89 -2.22 5.34
CA VAL A 106 2.03 -3.11 5.05
C VAL A 106 1.66 -4.55 5.38
N ILE A 107 1.90 -5.44 4.43
CA ILE A 107 1.65 -6.88 4.56
C ILE A 107 2.99 -7.57 4.87
N ILE A 108 3.03 -8.37 5.93
CA ILE A 108 4.26 -9.09 6.30
C ILE A 108 4.20 -10.52 5.75
N VAL A 109 4.81 -10.72 4.59
CA VAL A 109 4.80 -12.01 3.90
C VAL A 109 6.19 -12.64 3.95
N GLY A 110 6.30 -13.81 4.59
CA GLY A 110 7.58 -14.51 4.70
C GLY A 110 8.69 -13.69 5.38
N GLY A 111 8.34 -12.80 6.32
CA GLY A 111 9.29 -11.91 7.01
C GLY A 111 9.69 -10.67 6.19
N ARG A 112 9.04 -10.43 5.05
CA ARG A 112 9.27 -9.25 4.20
C ARG A 112 8.09 -8.30 4.29
N ASN A 113 8.36 -7.00 4.30
CA ASN A 113 7.33 -5.98 4.17
C ASN A 113 6.95 -5.82 2.69
N VAL A 114 5.70 -6.10 2.38
CA VAL A 114 5.11 -5.94 1.06
C VAL A 114 4.13 -4.78 1.11
N PHE A 115 4.29 -3.84 0.20
CA PHE A 115 3.37 -2.71 0.08
C PHE A 115 2.25 -3.07 -0.90
N PRO A 116 0.98 -2.99 -0.48
CA PRO A 116 -0.16 -3.29 -1.35
C PRO A 116 -0.14 -2.52 -2.68
N GLU A 117 0.32 -1.27 -2.64
CA GLU A 117 0.41 -0.40 -3.80
C GLU A 117 1.31 -0.96 -4.91
N ASP A 118 2.32 -1.75 -4.56
CA ASP A 118 3.21 -2.37 -5.55
C ASP A 118 2.51 -3.50 -6.30
N ILE A 119 1.73 -4.31 -5.57
CA ILE A 119 0.88 -5.34 -6.16
C ILE A 119 -0.19 -4.69 -7.03
N GLU A 120 -0.92 -3.71 -6.48
CA GLU A 120 -2.02 -3.01 -7.14
C GLU A 120 -1.58 -2.37 -8.47
N ARG A 121 -0.38 -1.77 -8.48
CA ARG A 121 0.20 -1.20 -9.70
C ARG A 121 0.62 -2.28 -10.71
N ALA A 122 1.31 -3.32 -10.25
CA ALA A 122 1.78 -4.38 -11.13
C ALA A 122 0.64 -5.18 -11.77
N VAL A 123 -0.39 -5.46 -10.98
CA VAL A 123 -1.62 -6.14 -11.44
C VAL A 123 -2.47 -5.23 -12.32
N GLY A 124 -2.56 -3.94 -11.98
CA GLY A 124 -3.32 -2.94 -12.75
C GLY A 124 -2.78 -2.68 -14.15
N GLY A 125 -1.55 -3.15 -14.46
CA GLY A 125 -0.95 -3.11 -15.79
C GLY A 125 -1.22 -4.34 -16.65
N LEU A 126 -1.94 -5.35 -16.14
CA LEU A 126 -2.27 -6.56 -16.90
C LEU A 126 -3.45 -6.31 -17.85
N ASP A 127 -3.40 -6.96 -19.01
CA ASP A 127 -4.52 -6.95 -19.97
C ASP A 127 -5.79 -7.52 -19.32
N GLY A 128 -6.92 -6.86 -19.57
CA GLY A 128 -8.22 -7.23 -19.01
C GLY A 128 -8.47 -6.71 -17.60
N VAL A 129 -7.46 -6.26 -16.87
CA VAL A 129 -7.61 -5.61 -15.57
C VAL A 129 -7.89 -4.12 -15.75
N ARG A 130 -8.85 -3.59 -15.04
CA ARG A 130 -9.17 -2.16 -15.06
C ARG A 130 -8.13 -1.39 -14.24
N ALA A 131 -7.25 -0.66 -14.92
CA ALA A 131 -6.19 0.13 -14.31
C ALA A 131 -6.72 1.04 -13.19
N GLY A 132 -6.02 1.07 -12.03
CA GLY A 132 -6.42 1.86 -10.86
C GLY A 132 -7.63 1.30 -10.10
N ASN A 133 -8.07 0.07 -10.42
CA ASN A 133 -9.18 -0.61 -9.74
C ASN A 133 -8.74 -2.02 -9.30
N VAL A 134 -7.65 -2.06 -8.56
CA VAL A 134 -7.12 -3.24 -7.89
C VAL A 134 -6.91 -2.89 -6.43
N ILE A 135 -7.28 -3.77 -5.53
CA ILE A 135 -7.01 -3.67 -4.10
C ILE A 135 -6.27 -4.94 -3.67
N ALA A 136 -5.13 -4.77 -3.01
CA ALA A 136 -4.42 -5.83 -2.34
C ALA A 136 -4.44 -5.59 -0.82
N PHE A 137 -4.55 -6.65 -0.03
CA PHE A 137 -4.50 -6.57 1.43
C PHE A 137 -3.99 -7.87 2.06
N GLY A 138 -3.46 -7.72 3.28
CA GLY A 138 -3.02 -8.84 4.09
C GLY A 138 -4.18 -9.55 4.78
N MET A 139 -4.07 -10.86 4.85
CA MET A 139 -4.96 -11.73 5.62
C MET A 139 -4.13 -12.65 6.50
N GLU A 140 -4.55 -12.82 7.74
CA GLU A 140 -3.95 -13.80 8.62
C GLU A 140 -4.16 -15.22 8.05
N GLY A 141 -3.08 -15.90 7.83
CA GLY A 141 -3.06 -17.25 7.27
C GLY A 141 -2.73 -18.30 8.34
N TYR A 142 -2.36 -19.50 7.88
CA TYR A 142 -2.02 -20.62 8.77
C TYR A 142 -0.81 -20.28 9.65
N LYS A 143 -0.93 -20.54 10.98
CA LYS A 143 0.10 -20.28 12.00
C LYS A 143 0.52 -18.79 12.13
N GLY A 144 -0.42 -17.85 11.97
CA GLY A 144 -0.13 -16.41 12.11
C GLY A 144 0.73 -15.81 11.00
N LYS A 145 0.95 -16.53 9.90
CA LYS A 145 1.62 -15.97 8.72
C LYS A 145 0.62 -15.17 7.91
N GLU A 146 0.97 -13.95 7.56
CA GLU A 146 0.15 -13.17 6.64
C GLU A 146 0.26 -13.73 5.22
N SER A 147 -0.83 -13.61 4.49
CA SER A 147 -0.98 -13.96 3.07
C SER A 147 -1.68 -12.83 2.35
N VAL A 148 -1.47 -12.72 1.04
CA VAL A 148 -2.03 -11.66 0.21
C VAL A 148 -3.34 -12.11 -0.42
N VAL A 149 -4.35 -11.24 -0.38
CA VAL A 149 -5.55 -11.32 -1.20
C VAL A 149 -5.54 -10.18 -2.20
N VAL A 150 -5.86 -10.48 -3.46
CA VAL A 150 -5.96 -9.48 -4.53
C VAL A 150 -7.39 -9.47 -5.06
N VAL A 151 -8.01 -8.28 -5.09
CA VAL A 151 -9.33 -8.06 -5.67
C VAL A 151 -9.19 -7.10 -6.84
N ALA A 152 -9.61 -7.49 -8.03
CA ALA A 152 -9.44 -6.72 -9.26
C ALA A 152 -10.74 -6.58 -10.03
N GLU A 153 -11.08 -5.34 -10.46
CA GLU A 153 -12.13 -5.13 -11.46
C GLU A 153 -11.62 -5.54 -12.84
N VAL A 154 -12.38 -6.40 -13.53
CA VAL A 154 -11.99 -6.93 -14.84
C VAL A 154 -13.10 -6.76 -15.88
N ARG A 155 -12.70 -6.68 -17.16
CA ARG A 155 -13.57 -6.71 -18.33
C ARG A 155 -12.99 -7.70 -19.33
N VAL A 156 -13.37 -8.94 -19.22
CA VAL A 156 -12.78 -10.03 -20.00
C VAL A 156 -13.82 -11.12 -20.31
N ASP A 157 -13.60 -11.79 -21.42
CA ASP A 157 -14.38 -12.96 -21.81
C ASP A 157 -13.83 -14.24 -21.15
N ASP A 158 -12.53 -14.27 -20.81
CA ASP A 158 -11.88 -15.37 -20.11
C ASP A 158 -11.33 -14.91 -18.73
N PRO A 159 -12.14 -15.02 -17.67
CA PRO A 159 -11.70 -14.67 -16.32
C PRO A 159 -10.57 -15.57 -15.78
N GLN A 160 -10.48 -16.82 -16.27
CA GLN A 160 -9.49 -17.75 -15.74
C GLN A 160 -8.07 -17.35 -16.16
N ALA A 161 -7.86 -16.99 -17.42
CA ALA A 161 -6.55 -16.52 -17.90
C ALA A 161 -6.08 -15.28 -17.14
N VAL A 162 -6.99 -14.34 -16.85
CA VAL A 162 -6.65 -13.13 -16.06
C VAL A 162 -6.34 -13.48 -14.61
N ARG A 163 -7.07 -14.43 -14.01
CA ARG A 163 -6.79 -14.91 -12.66
C ARG A 163 -5.37 -15.49 -12.56
N GLU A 164 -4.97 -16.30 -13.52
CA GLU A 164 -3.64 -16.90 -13.59
C GLU A 164 -2.55 -15.83 -13.78
N ALA A 165 -2.79 -14.86 -14.65
CA ALA A 165 -1.88 -13.72 -14.85
C ALA A 165 -1.69 -12.89 -13.57
N ILE A 166 -2.77 -12.61 -12.83
CA ILE A 166 -2.72 -11.91 -11.54
C ILE A 166 -1.96 -12.74 -10.51
N HIS A 167 -2.22 -14.04 -10.43
CA HIS A 167 -1.52 -14.93 -9.52
C HIS A 167 -0.01 -14.91 -9.78
N HIS A 168 0.41 -15.05 -11.03
CA HIS A 168 1.81 -15.02 -11.44
C HIS A 168 2.46 -13.66 -11.14
N ARG A 169 1.79 -12.56 -11.51
CA ARG A 169 2.29 -11.21 -11.25
C ARG A 169 2.44 -10.93 -9.75
N THR A 170 1.53 -11.39 -8.93
CA THR A 170 1.60 -11.25 -7.48
C THR A 170 2.78 -12.04 -6.91
N LEU A 171 3.00 -13.26 -7.40
CA LEU A 171 4.18 -14.07 -7.03
C LEU A 171 5.50 -13.36 -7.38
N GLU A 172 5.60 -12.74 -8.56
CA GLU A 172 6.78 -11.97 -8.96
C GLU A 172 7.06 -10.80 -8.00
N VAL A 173 6.02 -10.06 -7.59
CA VAL A 173 6.16 -8.90 -6.71
C VAL A 173 6.46 -9.29 -5.26
N CYS A 174 5.74 -10.28 -4.72
CA CYS A 174 5.81 -10.66 -3.30
C CYS A 174 6.82 -11.76 -3.01
N GLY A 175 7.22 -12.54 -4.01
CA GLY A 175 8.00 -13.77 -3.85
C GLY A 175 7.19 -14.95 -3.29
N LEU A 176 5.89 -14.77 -3.06
CA LEU A 176 4.93 -15.81 -2.63
C LEU A 176 3.60 -15.65 -3.38
N PRO A 177 2.92 -16.78 -3.68
CA PRO A 177 1.63 -16.71 -4.36
C PRO A 177 0.57 -16.03 -3.48
N PRO A 178 -0.41 -15.34 -4.08
CA PRO A 178 -1.54 -14.83 -3.33
C PRO A 178 -2.36 -16.01 -2.78
N ARG A 179 -2.99 -15.78 -1.64
CA ARG A 179 -3.97 -16.71 -1.06
C ARG A 179 -5.20 -16.83 -1.95
N ASP A 180 -5.72 -15.65 -2.36
CA ASP A 180 -6.91 -15.57 -3.20
C ASP A 180 -6.77 -14.45 -4.24
N VAL A 181 -7.35 -14.69 -5.42
CA VAL A 181 -7.54 -13.70 -6.48
C VAL A 181 -9.02 -13.61 -6.79
N MET A 182 -9.63 -12.48 -6.41
CA MET A 182 -11.05 -12.22 -6.58
C MET A 182 -11.25 -11.30 -7.79
N LEU A 183 -11.94 -11.77 -8.81
CA LEU A 183 -12.29 -10.98 -9.98
C LEU A 183 -13.71 -10.46 -9.81
N VAL A 184 -13.88 -9.14 -9.88
CA VAL A 184 -15.16 -8.48 -9.65
C VAL A 184 -15.57 -7.62 -10.85
N GLN A 185 -16.88 -7.34 -10.95
CA GLN A 185 -17.42 -6.48 -11.99
C GLN A 185 -16.93 -5.04 -11.85
N PRO A 186 -16.80 -4.28 -12.96
CA PRO A 186 -16.46 -2.88 -12.92
C PRO A 186 -17.45 -2.07 -12.06
N GLY A 187 -16.90 -1.28 -11.11
CA GLY A 187 -17.69 -0.45 -10.20
C GLY A 187 -18.02 -1.12 -8.86
N THR A 188 -17.58 -2.35 -8.64
CA THR A 188 -17.82 -3.10 -7.39
C THR A 188 -16.87 -2.69 -6.26
N LEU A 189 -15.64 -2.29 -6.57
CA LEU A 189 -14.68 -1.92 -5.54
C LEU A 189 -15.14 -0.68 -4.77
N PRO A 190 -15.13 -0.73 -3.42
CA PRO A 190 -15.57 0.37 -2.59
C PRO A 190 -14.64 1.58 -2.72
N LYS A 191 -15.24 2.77 -2.89
CA LYS A 191 -14.54 4.05 -3.04
C LYS A 191 -15.09 5.09 -2.09
N THR A 192 -14.23 6.02 -1.70
CA THR A 192 -14.65 7.26 -1.02
C THR A 192 -15.42 8.16 -1.99
N SER A 193 -16.06 9.21 -1.48
CA SER A 193 -16.70 10.26 -2.29
C SER A 193 -15.71 10.94 -3.25
N SER A 194 -14.41 10.97 -2.92
CA SER A 194 -13.34 11.50 -3.78
C SER A 194 -12.77 10.48 -4.77
N GLY A 195 -13.35 9.27 -4.85
CA GLY A 195 -12.93 8.22 -5.79
C GLY A 195 -11.74 7.36 -5.35
N LYS A 196 -11.23 7.54 -4.12
CA LYS A 196 -10.12 6.72 -3.59
C LYS A 196 -10.62 5.34 -3.17
N LEU A 197 -9.92 4.29 -3.55
CA LEU A 197 -10.21 2.91 -3.13
C LEU A 197 -10.14 2.77 -1.60
N GLN A 198 -11.08 2.02 -1.02
CA GLN A 198 -11.18 1.78 0.42
C GLN A 198 -10.76 0.33 0.74
N ARG A 199 -9.46 0.12 1.00
CA ARG A 199 -8.88 -1.21 1.28
C ARG A 199 -9.53 -1.90 2.47
N ALA A 200 -9.73 -1.17 3.58
CA ALA A 200 -10.38 -1.71 4.77
C ALA A 200 -11.81 -2.21 4.48
N LYS A 201 -12.60 -1.42 3.74
CA LYS A 201 -13.97 -1.81 3.36
C LYS A 201 -13.99 -3.00 2.40
N CYS A 202 -13.05 -3.06 1.46
CA CYS A 202 -12.91 -4.21 0.55
C CYS A 202 -12.58 -5.50 1.34
N ARG A 203 -11.69 -5.40 2.34
CA ARG A 203 -11.36 -6.52 3.22
C ARG A 203 -12.57 -6.99 4.05
N GLU A 204 -13.41 -6.06 4.54
CA GLU A 204 -14.67 -6.40 5.23
C GLU A 204 -15.63 -7.16 4.31
N LEU A 205 -15.84 -6.67 3.07
CA LEU A 205 -16.69 -7.35 2.08
C LEU A 205 -16.16 -8.74 1.70
N TYR A 206 -14.85 -8.88 1.57
CA TYR A 206 -14.22 -10.18 1.33
C TYR A 206 -14.49 -11.16 2.48
N LEU A 207 -14.34 -10.74 3.72
CA LEU A 207 -14.58 -11.56 4.91
C LEU A 207 -16.06 -11.94 5.09
N ALA A 208 -16.96 -11.06 4.66
CA ALA A 208 -18.39 -11.29 4.68
C ALA A 208 -18.89 -12.11 3.46
N GLU A 209 -18.00 -12.44 2.52
CA GLU A 209 -18.34 -13.10 1.23
C GLU A 209 -19.36 -12.29 0.39
N GLU A 210 -19.34 -10.95 0.52
CA GLU A 210 -20.25 -10.00 -0.13
C GLU A 210 -19.68 -9.37 -1.41
N LEU A 211 -18.50 -9.84 -1.91
CA LEU A 211 -17.95 -9.37 -3.17
C LEU A 211 -18.70 -9.98 -4.36
N GLU A 212 -19.19 -9.12 -5.26
CA GLU A 212 -19.86 -9.54 -6.50
C GLU A 212 -18.83 -10.04 -7.53
N LEU A 213 -18.63 -11.36 -7.57
CA LEU A 213 -17.65 -11.99 -8.44
C LEU A 213 -18.10 -12.02 -9.89
N VAL A 214 -17.13 -11.95 -10.81
CA VAL A 214 -17.37 -12.29 -12.21
C VAL A 214 -17.71 -13.79 -12.28
N PRO A 215 -18.80 -14.18 -12.98
CA PRO A 215 -19.17 -15.59 -13.12
C PRO A 215 -18.03 -16.40 -13.74
N ALA A 216 -17.79 -17.59 -13.19
CA ALA A 216 -16.95 -18.56 -13.88
C ALA A 216 -17.60 -18.95 -15.21
N ILE A 217 -16.83 -19.03 -16.29
CA ILE A 217 -17.35 -19.53 -17.55
C ILE A 217 -17.73 -20.99 -17.30
N SER A 218 -19.02 -21.29 -17.42
CA SER A 218 -19.49 -22.68 -17.50
C SER A 218 -18.97 -23.25 -18.81
N THR A 219 -17.89 -24.01 -18.79
CA THR A 219 -17.52 -24.87 -19.90
C THR A 219 -18.65 -25.92 -20.03
N SER A 220 -19.66 -25.61 -20.85
CA SER A 220 -20.60 -26.61 -21.31
C SER A 220 -19.83 -27.61 -22.15
N SER A 221 -19.70 -28.82 -21.62
CA SER A 221 -19.14 -29.99 -22.30
C SER A 221 -20.05 -30.43 -23.44
#